data_24c99667a4831b5d4a286e824ef3d21e
#
_entry.id   24c99667a4831b5d4a286e824ef3d21e
#
_cell.length_a   1.000
_cell.length_b   1.000
_cell.length_c   1.000
_cell.angle_alpha   90.00
_cell.angle_beta   90.00
_cell.angle_gamma   90.00
#
_symmetry.space_group_name_H-M   'P 1'
#
loop_
_entity.id
_entity.type
_entity.pdbx_description
1 polymer ?
#
loop_
_entity_poly.entity_id
_entity_poly.type
_entity_poly.pdbx_seq_one_letter_code
_entity_poly.pdbx_strand_id
1 'polypeptide(L)'
;MKELLHILPALLALCLCVSCKDTKAKSKRIVPAGILADGDLAFRRGTGLLSHVVTSASKDGVYSHVGILKQIDNEWFVIHAVPDEPDFEGDTDRIKTDPLSRFFAEDRAVRGAIARIMDDSIAASRAAHTAWEIARKGTLFDHDYNLADTSQMYCTELVEFAYQKADICLSEGRRTQINVPAMGGTYLMPDDIAANKRLKILYSFP
;
A
#
# COMPACT_ATOMS: atom_id res chain seq x y z
N MET A 1 -54.33 67.19 2.44
CA MET A 1 -53.02 67.47 1.89
C MET A 1 -52.27 66.12 1.96
N LYS A 2 -52.00 65.60 0.79
CA LYS A 2 -51.59 64.19 0.59
C LYS A 2 -50.11 64.15 0.45
N GLU A 3 -49.48 63.43 1.37
CA GLU A 3 -48.05 63.04 1.26
C GLU A 3 -47.98 61.71 0.51
N LEU A 4 -47.28 61.75 -0.64
CA LEU A 4 -47.10 60.57 -1.51
C LEU A 4 -45.81 59.88 -1.11
N LEU A 5 -45.93 58.70 -0.48
CA LEU A 5 -44.79 57.88 -0.05
C LEU A 5 -44.36 57.03 -1.25
N HIS A 6 -43.17 57.33 -1.79
CA HIS A 6 -42.53 56.51 -2.81
C HIS A 6 -41.84 55.32 -2.19
N ILE A 7 -42.39 54.14 -2.43
CA ILE A 7 -41.73 52.88 -2.08
C ILE A 7 -40.83 52.49 -3.24
N LEU A 8 -39.51 52.54 -2.97
CA LEU A 8 -38.47 52.09 -3.89
C LEU A 8 -38.26 50.57 -3.67
N PRO A 9 -38.45 49.71 -4.66
CA PRO A 9 -38.13 48.27 -4.48
C PRO A 9 -36.62 48.08 -4.57
N ALA A 10 -36.02 47.67 -3.44
CA ALA A 10 -34.64 47.19 -3.39
C ALA A 10 -34.54 45.83 -4.09
N LEU A 11 -33.95 45.82 -5.29
CA LEU A 11 -33.65 44.63 -6.06
C LEU A 11 -32.47 43.94 -5.37
N LEU A 12 -32.74 42.94 -4.53
CA LEU A 12 -31.74 42.10 -3.91
C LEU A 12 -31.21 41.10 -4.96
N ALA A 13 -30.12 41.46 -5.64
CA ALA A 13 -29.41 40.54 -6.53
C ALA A 13 -28.75 39.47 -5.70
N LEU A 14 -29.41 38.32 -5.59
CA LEU A 14 -28.83 37.10 -4.96
C LEU A 14 -27.79 36.53 -5.94
N CYS A 15 -26.51 36.91 -5.77
CA CYS A 15 -25.39 36.24 -6.43
C CYS A 15 -25.29 34.81 -5.90
N LEU A 16 -25.88 33.87 -6.63
CA LEU A 16 -25.60 32.47 -6.48
C LEU A 16 -24.15 32.21 -6.93
N CYS A 17 -23.21 32.33 -6.01
CA CYS A 17 -21.88 31.78 -6.20
C CYS A 17 -22.01 30.24 -6.30
N VAL A 18 -22.18 29.74 -7.51
CA VAL A 18 -21.97 28.32 -7.81
C VAL A 18 -20.47 28.07 -7.60
N SER A 19 -20.12 27.64 -6.41
CA SER A 19 -18.79 27.08 -6.13
C SER A 19 -18.66 25.81 -6.96
N CYS A 20 -18.12 25.95 -8.17
CA CYS A 20 -17.57 24.80 -8.88
C CYS A 20 -16.46 24.23 -7.99
N LYS A 21 -16.79 23.22 -7.19
CA LYS A 21 -15.77 22.31 -6.71
C LYS A 21 -15.20 21.64 -7.95
N ASP A 22 -14.05 22.13 -8.39
CA ASP A 22 -13.19 21.39 -9.30
C ASP A 22 -12.89 20.05 -8.63
N THR A 23 -13.73 19.05 -8.85
CA THR A 23 -13.38 17.67 -8.69
C THR A 23 -12.35 17.38 -9.77
N LYS A 24 -11.06 17.74 -9.49
CA LYS A 24 -9.95 17.17 -10.25
C LYS A 24 -10.22 15.67 -10.30
N ALA A 25 -10.57 15.16 -11.47
CA ALA A 25 -10.72 13.75 -11.70
C ALA A 25 -9.41 13.12 -11.21
N LYS A 26 -9.50 12.34 -10.11
CA LYS A 26 -8.33 11.65 -9.54
C LYS A 26 -7.74 10.84 -10.68
N SER A 27 -6.51 11.16 -11.08
CA SER A 27 -5.81 10.44 -12.14
C SER A 27 -5.69 8.97 -11.72
N LYS A 28 -6.43 8.10 -12.38
CA LYS A 28 -6.36 6.68 -12.09
C LYS A 28 -4.97 6.18 -12.50
N ARG A 29 -4.13 5.81 -11.54
CA ARG A 29 -2.83 5.20 -11.81
C ARG A 29 -3.07 3.85 -12.47
N ILE A 30 -2.79 3.75 -13.77
CA ILE A 30 -3.05 2.56 -14.57
C ILE A 30 -1.74 1.81 -14.72
N VAL A 31 -1.64 0.67 -14.02
CA VAL A 31 -0.56 -0.30 -14.26
C VAL A 31 -0.97 -1.17 -15.45
N PRO A 32 -0.14 -1.30 -16.50
CA PRO A 32 -0.48 -2.16 -17.63
C PRO A 32 -0.61 -3.62 -17.20
N ALA A 33 -1.81 -4.19 -17.30
CA ALA A 33 -2.07 -5.57 -16.82
C ALA A 33 -1.20 -6.61 -17.54
N GLY A 34 -0.86 -6.39 -18.81
CA GLY A 34 -0.06 -7.33 -19.63
C GLY A 34 1.40 -7.51 -19.19
N ILE A 35 1.90 -6.67 -18.26
CA ILE A 35 3.26 -6.84 -17.72
C ILE A 35 3.27 -7.60 -16.40
N LEU A 36 2.11 -7.83 -15.77
CA LEU A 36 1.98 -8.39 -14.42
C LEU A 36 2.01 -9.92 -14.44
N ALA A 37 2.52 -10.49 -13.34
CA ALA A 37 2.50 -11.91 -13.07
C ALA A 37 2.29 -12.19 -11.57
N ASP A 38 1.78 -13.39 -11.24
CA ASP A 38 1.71 -13.87 -9.87
C ASP A 38 3.10 -13.82 -9.23
N GLY A 39 3.17 -13.29 -8.02
CA GLY A 39 4.42 -13.12 -7.28
C GLY A 39 5.15 -11.81 -7.52
N ASP A 40 4.73 -10.96 -8.46
CA ASP A 40 5.29 -9.61 -8.54
C ASP A 40 5.08 -8.88 -7.21
N LEU A 41 6.06 -8.08 -6.82
CA LEU A 41 6.01 -7.28 -5.60
C LEU A 41 5.48 -5.89 -5.90
N ALA A 42 4.44 -5.46 -5.18
CA ALA A 42 3.92 -4.10 -5.21
C ALA A 42 4.48 -3.32 -4.03
N PHE A 43 5.32 -2.33 -4.30
CA PHE A 43 5.84 -1.40 -3.29
C PHE A 43 5.06 -0.10 -3.34
N ARG A 44 4.79 0.50 -2.17
CA ARG A 44 4.26 1.86 -2.10
C ARG A 44 4.89 2.67 -0.97
N ARG A 45 4.92 3.98 -1.14
CA ARG A 45 5.07 4.95 -0.06
C ARG A 45 3.69 5.48 0.27
N GLY A 46 3.22 5.19 1.47
CA GLY A 46 1.90 5.62 1.92
C GLY A 46 1.83 7.11 2.26
N THR A 47 0.62 7.58 2.56
CA THR A 47 0.32 8.98 2.91
C THR A 47 0.26 9.23 4.42
N GLY A 48 0.11 8.16 5.22
CA GLY A 48 -0.11 8.24 6.66
C GLY A 48 1.17 8.47 7.48
N LEU A 49 1.00 8.77 8.77
CA LEU A 49 2.08 9.02 9.71
C LEU A 49 3.06 7.84 9.83
N LEU A 50 2.55 6.61 9.92
CA LEU A 50 3.36 5.40 9.98
C LEU A 50 4.28 5.27 8.76
N SER A 51 3.78 5.63 7.57
CA SER A 51 4.59 5.66 6.35
C SER A 51 5.79 6.60 6.46
N HIS A 52 5.59 7.77 7.05
CA HIS A 52 6.68 8.71 7.30
C HIS A 52 7.70 8.17 8.30
N VAL A 53 7.24 7.53 9.37
CA VAL A 53 8.12 6.89 10.36
C VAL A 53 8.96 5.81 9.69
N VAL A 54 8.35 4.88 8.95
CA VAL A 54 9.03 3.80 8.24
C VAL A 54 10.08 4.34 7.27
N THR A 55 9.71 5.31 6.42
CA THR A 55 10.65 5.87 5.44
C THR A 55 11.78 6.68 6.08
N SER A 56 11.53 7.34 7.21
CA SER A 56 12.58 8.07 7.94
C SER A 56 13.54 7.14 8.66
N ALA A 57 13.09 5.95 9.04
CA ALA A 57 13.90 4.93 9.70
C ALA A 57 14.68 4.05 8.71
N SER A 58 14.20 3.91 7.47
CA SER A 58 14.86 3.15 6.42
C SER A 58 16.08 3.87 5.87
N LYS A 59 17.10 3.11 5.45
CA LYS A 59 18.36 3.64 4.91
C LYS A 59 18.13 4.53 3.67
N ASP A 60 17.30 4.07 2.73
CA ASP A 60 17.05 4.77 1.46
C ASP A 60 15.73 5.55 1.50
N GLY A 61 14.82 5.21 2.43
CA GLY A 61 13.57 5.93 2.67
C GLY A 61 12.61 6.00 1.48
N VAL A 62 12.64 4.97 0.59
CA VAL A 62 11.88 4.99 -0.67
C VAL A 62 10.46 4.48 -0.47
N TYR A 63 10.32 3.30 0.15
CA TYR A 63 9.03 2.63 0.33
C TYR A 63 8.72 2.41 1.81
N SER A 64 7.44 2.49 2.15
CA SER A 64 6.94 2.22 3.51
C SER A 64 6.12 0.94 3.59
N HIS A 65 5.79 0.33 2.46
CA HIS A 65 4.89 -0.79 2.40
C HIS A 65 5.14 -1.66 1.16
N VAL A 66 4.86 -2.97 1.31
CA VAL A 66 5.00 -3.95 0.23
C VAL A 66 3.88 -4.99 0.34
N GLY A 67 3.46 -5.51 -0.80
CA GLY A 67 2.59 -6.66 -0.93
C GLY A 67 2.98 -7.51 -2.13
N ILE A 68 2.32 -8.64 -2.31
CA ILE A 68 2.56 -9.60 -3.38
C ILE A 68 1.36 -9.67 -4.30
N LEU A 69 1.58 -9.60 -5.62
CA LEU A 69 0.51 -9.67 -6.61
C LEU A 69 0.03 -11.10 -6.81
N LYS A 70 -1.29 -11.21 -6.95
CA LYS A 70 -1.96 -12.43 -7.40
C LYS A 70 -3.11 -12.09 -8.33
N GLN A 71 -3.24 -12.86 -9.40
CA GLN A 71 -4.43 -12.82 -10.26
C GLN A 71 -5.53 -13.72 -9.68
N ILE A 72 -6.72 -13.17 -9.51
CA ILE A 72 -7.92 -13.87 -9.05
C ILE A 72 -9.06 -13.47 -9.99
N ASP A 73 -9.72 -14.43 -10.62
CA ASP A 73 -10.85 -14.21 -11.53
C ASP A 73 -10.55 -13.15 -12.62
N ASN A 74 -9.35 -13.23 -13.22
CA ASN A 74 -8.83 -12.29 -14.22
C ASN A 74 -8.60 -10.83 -13.74
N GLU A 75 -8.71 -10.57 -12.45
CA GLU A 75 -8.37 -9.28 -11.85
C GLU A 75 -7.09 -9.36 -11.02
N TRP A 76 -6.35 -8.24 -10.93
CA TRP A 76 -5.10 -8.17 -10.16
C TRP A 76 -5.35 -7.63 -8.76
N PHE A 77 -4.92 -8.41 -7.79
CA PHE A 77 -4.96 -8.07 -6.37
C PHE A 77 -3.54 -8.00 -5.79
N VAL A 78 -3.42 -7.23 -4.72
CA VAL A 78 -2.24 -7.19 -3.86
C VAL A 78 -2.62 -7.82 -2.52
N ILE A 79 -1.88 -8.83 -2.12
CA ILE A 79 -1.99 -9.45 -0.81
C ILE A 79 -0.96 -8.76 0.09
N HIS A 80 -1.44 -8.13 1.16
CA HIS A 80 -0.58 -7.33 2.04
C HIS A 80 -1.13 -7.26 3.46
N ALA A 81 -0.27 -7.00 4.43
CA ALA A 81 -0.63 -6.75 5.83
C ALA A 81 -0.51 -5.26 6.12
N VAL A 82 -1.59 -4.58 6.48
CA VAL A 82 -1.60 -3.14 6.73
C VAL A 82 -2.50 -2.80 7.91
N PRO A 83 -2.02 -1.97 8.87
CA PRO A 83 -2.86 -1.46 9.95
C PRO A 83 -3.61 -0.20 9.49
N ASP A 84 -4.65 0.16 10.22
CA ASP A 84 -5.41 1.41 10.08
C ASP A 84 -6.05 1.62 8.68
N GLU A 85 -6.29 0.55 7.94
CA GLU A 85 -6.99 0.59 6.65
C GLU A 85 -8.25 -0.31 6.68
N PRO A 86 -9.27 -0.04 7.51
CA PRO A 86 -10.44 -0.90 7.64
C PRO A 86 -11.25 -0.96 6.34
N ASP A 87 -11.84 -2.13 6.05
CA ASP A 87 -12.77 -2.32 4.93
C ASP A 87 -14.21 -1.99 5.31
N PHE A 88 -14.54 -2.09 6.62
CA PHE A 88 -15.84 -1.77 7.20
C PHE A 88 -15.68 -1.32 8.68
N GLU A 89 -16.72 -0.78 9.27
CA GLU A 89 -16.70 -0.34 10.66
C GLU A 89 -16.49 -1.55 11.60
N GLY A 90 -15.47 -1.47 12.47
CA GLY A 90 -15.08 -2.54 13.37
C GLY A 90 -14.19 -3.62 12.74
N ASP A 91 -13.73 -3.43 11.52
CA ASP A 91 -12.74 -4.33 10.91
C ASP A 91 -11.43 -4.34 11.72
N THR A 92 -10.82 -5.52 11.83
CA THR A 92 -9.53 -5.70 12.51
C THR A 92 -8.37 -5.57 11.52
N ASP A 93 -7.23 -5.11 12.00
CA ASP A 93 -6.00 -5.11 11.23
C ASP A 93 -5.57 -6.54 10.91
N ARG A 94 -5.47 -6.84 9.66
CA ARG A 94 -5.22 -8.20 9.14
C ARG A 94 -4.53 -8.18 7.78
N ILE A 95 -4.13 -9.35 7.33
CA ILE A 95 -3.68 -9.52 5.95
C ILE A 95 -4.89 -9.41 5.02
N LYS A 96 -4.77 -8.52 4.03
CA LYS A 96 -5.83 -8.15 3.09
C LYS A 96 -5.51 -8.59 1.67
N THR A 97 -6.56 -8.64 0.87
CA THR A 97 -6.50 -8.87 -0.58
C THR A 97 -7.20 -7.70 -1.25
N ASP A 98 -6.44 -6.65 -1.56
CA ASP A 98 -6.96 -5.42 -2.15
C ASP A 98 -6.80 -5.42 -3.67
N PRO A 99 -7.77 -4.93 -4.45
CA PRO A 99 -7.54 -4.66 -5.87
C PRO A 99 -6.30 -3.77 -6.07
N LEU A 100 -5.49 -4.06 -7.08
CA LEU A 100 -4.27 -3.30 -7.38
C LEU A 100 -4.55 -1.79 -7.50
N SER A 101 -5.72 -1.43 -8.06
CA SER A 101 -6.15 -0.04 -8.18
C SER A 101 -6.41 0.64 -6.83
N ARG A 102 -6.87 -0.11 -5.82
CA ARG A 102 -7.04 0.38 -4.45
C ARG A 102 -5.69 0.52 -3.74
N PHE A 103 -4.82 -0.48 -3.89
CA PHE A 103 -3.48 -0.45 -3.30
C PHE A 103 -2.68 0.79 -3.73
N PHE A 104 -2.80 1.20 -5.01
CA PHE A 104 -2.14 2.37 -5.57
C PHE A 104 -3.05 3.62 -5.67
N ALA A 105 -4.19 3.65 -4.99
CA ALA A 105 -5.04 4.84 -4.97
C ALA A 105 -4.27 6.07 -4.44
N GLU A 106 -4.61 7.27 -4.93
CA GLU A 106 -3.89 8.51 -4.61
C GLU A 106 -3.90 8.88 -3.12
N ASP A 107 -4.95 8.49 -2.42
CA ASP A 107 -5.08 8.64 -0.97
C ASP A 107 -4.28 7.62 -0.17
N ARG A 108 -3.76 6.57 -0.81
CA ARG A 108 -3.01 5.48 -0.18
C ARG A 108 -1.54 5.42 -0.57
N ALA A 109 -1.17 5.98 -1.71
CA ALA A 109 0.20 5.93 -2.21
C ALA A 109 0.61 7.25 -2.85
N VAL A 110 1.73 7.83 -2.43
CA VAL A 110 2.36 8.98 -3.10
C VAL A 110 3.42 8.52 -4.09
N ARG A 111 3.96 7.33 -3.91
CA ARG A 111 4.95 6.68 -4.78
C ARG A 111 4.65 5.19 -4.84
N GLY A 112 4.96 4.55 -5.96
CA GLY A 112 4.84 3.11 -6.06
C GLY A 112 5.70 2.49 -7.15
N ALA A 113 5.88 1.17 -7.04
CA ALA A 113 6.56 0.37 -8.04
C ALA A 113 6.02 -1.06 -8.06
N ILE A 114 6.12 -1.70 -9.22
CA ILE A 114 6.00 -3.15 -9.38
C ILE A 114 7.39 -3.67 -9.71
N ALA A 115 7.81 -4.70 -8.98
CA ALA A 115 9.08 -5.36 -9.21
C ALA A 115 8.90 -6.88 -9.31
N ARG A 116 9.74 -7.54 -10.08
CA ARG A 116 9.73 -9.00 -10.30
C ARG A 116 11.06 -9.61 -9.96
N ILE A 117 11.02 -10.76 -9.27
CA ILE A 117 12.15 -11.68 -9.17
C ILE A 117 12.36 -12.33 -10.55
N MET A 118 13.55 -12.17 -11.17
CA MET A 118 13.72 -12.48 -12.59
C MET A 118 13.94 -13.96 -12.90
N ASP A 119 14.48 -14.73 -11.96
CA ASP A 119 15.07 -16.02 -12.31
C ASP A 119 14.19 -17.23 -11.99
N ASP A 120 13.02 -17.02 -11.35
CA ASP A 120 12.14 -18.12 -10.93
C ASP A 120 10.67 -17.71 -10.84
N SER A 121 9.98 -17.74 -11.98
CA SER A 121 8.55 -17.42 -12.06
C SER A 121 7.67 -18.48 -11.36
N ILE A 122 8.13 -19.72 -11.27
CA ILE A 122 7.38 -20.82 -10.61
C ILE A 122 7.41 -20.58 -9.11
N ALA A 123 8.58 -20.28 -8.53
CA ALA A 123 8.70 -19.93 -7.13
C ALA A 123 7.91 -18.66 -6.79
N ALA A 124 7.95 -17.63 -7.64
CA ALA A 124 7.16 -16.42 -7.46
C ALA A 124 5.65 -16.70 -7.41
N SER A 125 5.13 -17.54 -8.34
CA SER A 125 3.72 -17.95 -8.34
C SER A 125 3.35 -18.78 -7.09
N ARG A 126 4.23 -19.67 -6.62
CA ARG A 126 4.05 -20.40 -5.35
C ARG A 126 4.02 -19.46 -4.15
N ALA A 127 4.87 -18.45 -4.12
CA ALA A 127 4.87 -17.43 -3.07
C ALA A 127 3.55 -16.63 -3.05
N ALA A 128 3.05 -16.22 -4.22
CA ALA A 128 1.75 -15.56 -4.34
C ALA A 128 0.60 -16.44 -3.82
N HIS A 129 0.62 -17.75 -4.14
CA HIS A 129 -0.38 -18.69 -3.62
C HIS A 129 -0.28 -18.83 -2.10
N THR A 130 0.92 -18.94 -1.55
CA THR A 130 1.15 -19.01 -0.11
C THR A 130 0.60 -17.77 0.61
N ALA A 131 0.90 -16.57 0.12
CA ALA A 131 0.39 -15.32 0.69
C ALA A 131 -1.15 -15.27 0.65
N TRP A 132 -1.75 -15.72 -0.44
CA TRP A 132 -3.20 -15.77 -0.59
C TRP A 132 -3.85 -16.75 0.40
N GLU A 133 -3.27 -17.93 0.62
CA GLU A 133 -3.76 -18.87 1.63
C GLU A 133 -3.66 -18.30 3.05
N ILE A 134 -2.61 -17.52 3.36
CA ILE A 134 -2.45 -16.84 4.64
C ILE A 134 -3.56 -15.78 4.84
N ALA A 135 -3.82 -14.97 3.80
CA ALA A 135 -4.90 -13.98 3.83
C ALA A 135 -6.27 -14.64 4.04
N ARG A 136 -6.56 -15.75 3.35
CA ARG A 136 -7.82 -16.50 3.47
C ARG A 136 -8.05 -17.09 4.86
N LYS A 137 -7.01 -17.35 5.61
CA LYS A 137 -7.10 -17.80 7.02
C LYS A 137 -7.46 -16.68 7.99
N GLY A 138 -7.49 -15.43 7.53
CA GLY A 138 -7.76 -14.28 8.37
C GLY A 138 -6.62 -13.94 9.33
N THR A 139 -5.37 -14.25 8.93
CA THR A 139 -4.18 -13.94 9.73
C THR A 139 -4.14 -12.44 10.06
N LEU A 140 -3.94 -12.12 11.34
CA LEU A 140 -3.94 -10.75 11.84
C LEU A 140 -2.64 -10.03 11.49
N PHE A 141 -2.70 -8.70 11.57
CA PHE A 141 -1.52 -7.85 11.48
C PHE A 141 -0.69 -7.97 12.76
N ASP A 142 0.62 -8.10 12.63
CA ASP A 142 1.56 -8.10 13.76
C ASP A 142 1.92 -6.66 14.17
N HIS A 143 1.35 -6.21 15.28
CA HIS A 143 1.65 -4.91 15.88
C HIS A 143 2.93 -4.88 16.71
N ASP A 144 3.46 -6.04 17.07
CA ASP A 144 4.70 -6.19 17.84
C ASP A 144 5.94 -6.25 16.94
N TYR A 145 5.73 -6.42 15.61
CA TYR A 145 6.78 -6.55 14.59
C TYR A 145 7.79 -7.66 14.93
N ASN A 146 7.30 -8.78 15.44
CA ASN A 146 8.10 -9.90 15.94
C ASN A 146 8.31 -10.98 14.87
N LEU A 147 9.41 -10.92 14.15
CA LEU A 147 9.79 -11.92 13.13
C LEU A 147 9.92 -13.37 13.61
N ALA A 148 9.89 -13.63 14.92
CA ALA A 148 9.96 -14.99 15.47
C ALA A 148 8.59 -15.67 15.59
N ASP A 149 7.48 -14.93 15.48
CA ASP A 149 6.11 -15.43 15.57
C ASP A 149 5.37 -15.23 14.25
N THR A 150 5.04 -16.32 13.57
CA THR A 150 4.31 -16.28 12.29
C THR A 150 2.80 -16.44 12.43
N SER A 151 2.25 -16.36 13.64
CA SER A 151 0.80 -16.39 13.88
C SER A 151 0.12 -15.09 13.46
N GLN A 152 0.87 -13.99 13.47
CA GLN A 152 0.52 -12.67 12.94
C GLN A 152 1.67 -12.20 12.05
N MET A 153 1.40 -11.31 11.11
CA MET A 153 2.45 -10.85 10.19
C MET A 153 2.27 -9.38 9.81
N TYR A 154 3.36 -8.63 9.72
CA TYR A 154 3.38 -7.34 9.06
C TYR A 154 3.83 -7.45 7.58
N CYS A 155 3.82 -6.38 6.82
CA CYS A 155 3.87 -6.43 5.35
C CYS A 155 5.10 -7.13 4.78
N THR A 156 6.29 -6.82 5.27
CA THR A 156 7.55 -7.40 4.78
C THR A 156 7.76 -8.83 5.26
N GLU A 157 7.29 -9.14 6.45
CA GLU A 157 7.30 -10.50 6.99
C GLU A 157 6.45 -11.44 6.14
N LEU A 158 5.20 -11.04 5.83
CA LEU A 158 4.32 -11.82 4.94
C LEU A 158 5.00 -12.14 3.60
N VAL A 159 5.58 -11.12 2.97
CA VAL A 159 6.20 -11.26 1.65
C VAL A 159 7.46 -12.13 1.73
N GLU A 160 8.32 -11.89 2.71
CA GLU A 160 9.54 -12.68 2.94
C GLU A 160 9.20 -14.13 3.26
N PHE A 161 8.24 -14.38 4.17
CA PHE A 161 7.80 -15.73 4.54
C PHE A 161 7.22 -16.48 3.33
N ALA A 162 6.36 -15.82 2.54
CA ALA A 162 5.76 -16.44 1.36
C ALA A 162 6.84 -16.87 0.34
N TYR A 163 7.85 -16.04 0.13
CA TYR A 163 8.95 -16.36 -0.76
C TYR A 163 9.91 -17.39 -0.17
N GLN A 164 10.16 -17.39 1.14
CA GLN A 164 10.94 -18.44 1.81
C GLN A 164 10.30 -19.82 1.69
N LYS A 165 8.95 -19.91 1.69
CA LYS A 165 8.23 -21.16 1.39
C LYS A 165 8.40 -21.63 -0.06
N ALA A 166 8.92 -20.77 -0.92
CA ALA A 166 9.29 -21.06 -2.29
C ALA A 166 10.83 -21.09 -2.50
N ASP A 167 11.60 -21.25 -1.42
CA ASP A 167 13.04 -21.35 -1.40
C ASP A 167 13.81 -20.09 -1.87
N ILE A 168 13.16 -18.92 -1.75
CA ILE A 168 13.77 -17.61 -2.07
C ILE A 168 13.80 -16.73 -0.82
N CYS A 169 14.99 -16.24 -0.45
CA CYS A 169 15.20 -15.22 0.57
C CYS A 169 15.25 -13.85 -0.11
N LEU A 170 14.16 -13.07 -0.04
CA LEU A 170 14.09 -11.76 -0.71
C LEU A 170 15.01 -10.73 -0.06
N SER A 171 15.06 -10.72 1.25
CA SER A 171 15.91 -9.79 2.00
C SER A 171 17.40 -10.11 1.90
N GLU A 172 17.77 -11.34 1.50
CA GLU A 172 19.16 -11.83 1.52
C GLU A 172 19.83 -11.60 2.91
N GLY A 173 19.03 -11.71 3.98
CA GLY A 173 19.48 -11.50 5.35
C GLY A 173 19.60 -10.02 5.77
N ARG A 174 19.28 -9.07 4.89
CA ARG A 174 19.28 -7.63 5.26
C ARG A 174 18.24 -7.36 6.33
N ARG A 175 18.61 -6.47 7.26
CA ARG A 175 17.75 -5.95 8.33
C ARG A 175 18.17 -4.51 8.60
N THR A 176 17.21 -3.69 9.00
CA THR A 176 17.42 -2.30 9.38
C THR A 176 17.41 -2.19 10.90
N GLN A 177 18.49 -1.65 11.48
CA GLN A 177 18.58 -1.34 12.90
C GLN A 177 18.01 0.06 13.15
N ILE A 178 16.99 0.16 14.00
CA ILE A 178 16.40 1.43 14.45
C ILE A 178 16.89 1.71 15.86
N ASN A 179 17.47 2.90 16.09
CA ASN A 179 18.00 3.33 17.36
C ASN A 179 17.24 4.55 17.92
N VAL A 180 15.91 4.48 17.95
CA VAL A 180 15.05 5.54 18.46
C VAL A 180 14.45 5.08 19.80
N PRO A 181 14.42 5.93 20.85
CA PRO A 181 13.76 5.58 22.11
C PRO A 181 12.33 5.11 21.87
N ALA A 182 11.93 4.05 22.57
CA ALA A 182 10.62 3.37 22.47
C ALA A 182 10.32 2.63 21.16
N MET A 183 11.16 2.74 20.12
CA MET A 183 11.00 2.04 18.85
C MET A 183 12.30 1.32 18.41
N GLY A 184 13.27 1.20 19.32
CA GLY A 184 14.57 0.56 19.05
C GLY A 184 14.38 -0.93 18.77
N GLY A 185 15.05 -1.44 17.72
CA GLY A 185 14.97 -2.84 17.34
C GLY A 185 15.58 -3.11 15.98
N THR A 186 15.55 -4.39 15.59
CA THR A 186 15.99 -4.85 14.28
C THR A 186 14.76 -5.29 13.48
N TYR A 187 14.51 -4.62 12.38
CA TYR A 187 13.30 -4.80 11.58
C TYR A 187 13.63 -5.22 10.16
N LEU A 188 12.70 -5.91 9.51
CA LEU A 188 12.73 -6.12 8.07
C LEU A 188 11.93 -5.00 7.42
N MET A 189 12.59 -4.11 6.70
CA MET A 189 11.97 -2.94 6.06
C MET A 189 11.67 -3.21 4.59
N PRO A 190 10.70 -2.50 3.97
CA PRO A 190 10.42 -2.63 2.54
C PRO A 190 11.66 -2.39 1.66
N ASP A 191 12.53 -1.46 2.05
CA ASP A 191 13.76 -1.15 1.32
C ASP A 191 14.81 -2.27 1.45
N ASP A 192 14.80 -3.08 2.53
CA ASP A 192 15.66 -4.27 2.66
C ASP A 192 15.31 -5.33 1.60
N ILE A 193 14.02 -5.44 1.25
CA ILE A 193 13.55 -6.31 0.16
C ILE A 193 13.84 -5.66 -1.20
N ALA A 194 13.53 -4.36 -1.36
CA ALA A 194 13.73 -3.66 -2.62
C ALA A 194 15.19 -3.60 -3.07
N ALA A 195 16.14 -3.70 -2.12
CA ALA A 195 17.58 -3.77 -2.39
C ALA A 195 18.07 -5.10 -2.99
N ASN A 196 17.20 -6.11 -3.15
CA ASN A 196 17.57 -7.37 -3.78
C ASN A 196 17.87 -7.17 -5.26
N LYS A 197 19.10 -7.53 -5.67
CA LYS A 197 19.60 -7.34 -7.03
C LYS A 197 18.91 -8.20 -8.10
N ARG A 198 18.21 -9.25 -7.69
CA ARG A 198 17.40 -10.09 -8.57
C ARG A 198 16.04 -9.46 -8.89
N LEU A 199 15.64 -8.39 -8.17
CA LEU A 199 14.42 -7.65 -8.46
C LEU A 199 14.63 -6.67 -9.62
N LYS A 200 13.77 -6.77 -10.63
CA LYS A 200 13.67 -5.82 -11.73
C LYS A 200 12.41 -4.98 -11.59
N ILE A 201 12.55 -3.67 -11.60
CA ILE A 201 11.40 -2.76 -11.65
C ILE A 201 10.76 -2.86 -13.03
N LEU A 202 9.46 -3.18 -13.07
CA LEU A 202 8.64 -3.28 -14.28
C LEU A 202 7.84 -2.01 -14.54
N TYR A 203 7.43 -1.35 -13.45
CA TYR A 203 6.61 -0.14 -13.48
C TYR A 203 6.91 0.70 -12.24
N SER A 204 6.87 2.02 -12.37
CA SER A 204 6.97 2.91 -11.22
C SER A 204 6.28 4.24 -11.50
N PHE A 205 5.86 4.91 -10.41
CA PHE A 205 5.38 6.29 -10.43
C PHE A 205 5.96 7.06 -9.23
N PRO A 206 6.18 8.38 -9.40
CA PRO A 206 6.69 9.24 -8.32
C PRO A 206 5.65 9.43 -7.25
#